data_bba6b74c527a7a7e4b00179badd7d960
#
_entry.id   bba6b74c527a7a7e4b00179badd7d960
#
_cell.length_a   1.000
_cell.length_b   1.000
_cell.length_c   1.000
_cell.angle_alpha   90.00
_cell.angle_beta   90.00
_cell.angle_gamma   90.00
#
_symmetry.space_group_name_H-M   'P 1'
#
loop_
_entity.id
_entity.type
_entity.pdbx_description
1 polymer ?
#
loop_
_entity_poly.entity_id
_entity_poly.type
_entity_poly.pdbx_seq_one_letter_code
_entity_poly.pdbx_strand_id
1 'polypeptide(L)'
;FDTEAYAKQHRISIEMAARELRYQWFAQLAQEHECKAIAVAHHQNDQAETVLLNLKRGAGLRGLCGMRPKSDNPAGGVIPVIRPLLCTTRDYIEHYLRDIRKLAWVDDSTNTDTAIARNAVRAQLTQYTKAEIEHIAATAEHMQGYVDWLEKRDTPAAGKVKLFEDLRAYHFPEVDKIYDALCKGEGGKIFYSPTHKAVIRKGKVMIEDLEETE
;
A
#
# COMPACT_ATOMS: atom_id res chain seq x y z
N PHE A 1 -12.57 -12.01 17.69
CA PHE A 1 -11.16 -11.66 18.00
C PHE A 1 -11.11 -10.57 19.05
N ASP A 2 -10.18 -10.66 19.98
CA ASP A 2 -9.88 -9.56 20.91
C ASP A 2 -8.86 -8.62 20.24
N THR A 3 -9.40 -7.65 19.49
CA THR A 3 -8.62 -6.70 18.70
C THR A 3 -7.82 -5.75 19.59
N GLU A 4 -8.36 -5.39 20.77
CA GLU A 4 -7.68 -4.47 21.68
C GLU A 4 -6.46 -5.13 22.34
N ALA A 5 -6.60 -6.37 22.80
CA ALA A 5 -5.48 -7.13 23.34
C ALA A 5 -4.38 -7.33 22.30
N TYR A 6 -4.77 -7.68 21.06
CA TYR A 6 -3.82 -7.83 19.94
C TYR A 6 -3.09 -6.52 19.63
N ALA A 7 -3.81 -5.40 19.56
CA ALA A 7 -3.24 -4.09 19.29
C ALA A 7 -2.19 -3.69 20.36
N LYS A 8 -2.51 -3.91 21.64
CA LYS A 8 -1.58 -3.65 22.76
C LYS A 8 -0.33 -4.53 22.68
N GLN A 9 -0.51 -5.83 22.43
CA GLN A 9 0.60 -6.78 22.35
C GLN A 9 1.57 -6.44 21.23
N HIS A 10 1.06 -6.05 20.05
CA HIS A 10 1.86 -5.76 18.85
C HIS A 10 2.23 -4.28 18.71
N ARG A 11 1.81 -3.40 19.65
CA ARG A 11 2.06 -1.95 19.65
C ARG A 11 1.61 -1.27 18.34
N ILE A 12 0.46 -1.67 17.80
CA ILE A 12 -0.15 -1.14 16.60
C ILE A 12 -1.52 -0.53 16.92
N SER A 13 -2.07 0.25 15.97
CA SER A 13 -3.42 0.80 16.12
C SER A 13 -4.48 -0.30 16.08
N ILE A 14 -5.64 -0.04 16.69
CA ILE A 14 -6.80 -0.98 16.67
C ILE A 14 -7.22 -1.27 15.23
N GLU A 15 -7.16 -0.26 14.33
CA GLU A 15 -7.47 -0.44 12.91
C GLU A 15 -6.50 -1.41 12.22
N MET A 16 -5.19 -1.26 12.48
CA MET A 16 -4.17 -2.19 11.96
C MET A 16 -4.36 -3.59 12.52
N ALA A 17 -4.61 -3.72 13.82
CA ALA A 17 -4.88 -4.99 14.47
C ALA A 17 -6.11 -5.70 13.86
N ALA A 18 -7.22 -4.98 13.69
CA ALA A 18 -8.43 -5.49 13.07
C ALA A 18 -8.18 -5.94 11.61
N ARG A 19 -7.35 -5.18 10.88
CA ARG A 19 -6.96 -5.53 9.52
C ARG A 19 -6.12 -6.81 9.49
N GLU A 20 -5.08 -6.90 10.31
CA GLU A 20 -4.20 -8.07 10.36
C GLU A 20 -4.97 -9.35 10.74
N LEU A 21 -5.74 -9.30 11.81
CA LEU A 21 -6.57 -10.42 12.26
C LEU A 21 -7.57 -10.87 11.20
N ARG A 22 -8.18 -9.93 10.48
CA ARG A 22 -9.09 -10.23 9.36
C ARG A 22 -8.39 -10.98 8.23
N TYR A 23 -7.20 -10.55 7.80
CA TYR A 23 -6.48 -11.21 6.73
C TYR A 23 -5.89 -12.56 7.16
N GLN A 24 -5.49 -12.71 8.42
CA GLN A 24 -5.09 -14.00 8.99
C GLN A 24 -6.27 -14.98 8.96
N TRP A 25 -7.45 -14.54 9.38
CA TRP A 25 -8.66 -15.35 9.35
C TRP A 25 -9.08 -15.72 7.92
N PHE A 26 -9.02 -14.79 6.99
CA PHE A 26 -9.28 -15.07 5.58
C PHE A 26 -8.29 -16.09 5.01
N ALA A 27 -7.02 -16.02 5.37
CA ALA A 27 -6.01 -16.98 4.95
C ALA A 27 -6.33 -18.39 5.48
N GLN A 28 -6.72 -18.50 6.76
CA GLN A 28 -7.13 -19.75 7.38
C GLN A 28 -8.36 -20.35 6.66
N LEU A 29 -9.44 -19.58 6.51
CA LEU A 29 -10.63 -20.04 5.80
C LEU A 29 -10.35 -20.45 4.35
N ALA A 30 -9.53 -19.67 3.65
CA ALA A 30 -9.16 -19.98 2.28
C ALA A 30 -8.37 -21.29 2.17
N GLN A 31 -7.57 -21.62 3.16
CA GLN A 31 -6.85 -22.88 3.24
C GLN A 31 -7.80 -24.05 3.60
N GLU A 32 -8.67 -23.87 4.60
CA GLU A 32 -9.66 -24.88 5.02
C GLU A 32 -10.63 -25.24 3.89
N HIS A 33 -11.02 -24.29 3.05
CA HIS A 33 -11.94 -24.46 1.94
C HIS A 33 -11.26 -24.61 0.57
N GLU A 34 -9.96 -24.83 0.53
CA GLU A 34 -9.16 -25.00 -0.70
C GLU A 34 -9.37 -23.87 -1.73
N CYS A 35 -9.59 -22.64 -1.26
CA CYS A 35 -9.80 -21.47 -2.12
C CYS A 35 -8.52 -21.09 -2.85
N LYS A 36 -8.65 -20.66 -4.10
CA LYS A 36 -7.52 -20.22 -4.94
C LYS A 36 -7.20 -18.74 -4.79
N ALA A 37 -8.12 -17.96 -4.22
CA ALA A 37 -7.95 -16.52 -3.98
C ALA A 37 -8.93 -16.03 -2.90
N ILE A 38 -8.58 -14.91 -2.27
CA ILE A 38 -9.45 -14.17 -1.34
C ILE A 38 -9.97 -12.94 -2.11
N ALA A 39 -11.28 -12.89 -2.37
CA ALA A 39 -11.90 -11.74 -3.02
C ALA A 39 -12.32 -10.70 -1.97
N VAL A 40 -11.91 -9.44 -2.16
CA VAL A 40 -12.30 -8.31 -1.31
C VAL A 40 -13.02 -7.25 -2.14
N ALA A 41 -14.00 -6.57 -1.53
CA ALA A 41 -14.91 -5.65 -2.21
C ALA A 41 -14.37 -4.20 -2.32
N HIS A 42 -13.05 -4.02 -2.42
CA HIS A 42 -12.51 -2.70 -2.70
C HIS A 42 -12.93 -2.23 -4.10
N HIS A 43 -13.32 -0.97 -4.21
CA HIS A 43 -13.82 -0.33 -5.42
C HIS A 43 -13.03 0.94 -5.79
N GLN A 44 -13.43 1.63 -6.86
CA GLN A 44 -12.70 2.81 -7.38
C GLN A 44 -12.57 3.95 -6.35
N ASN A 45 -13.58 4.19 -5.53
CA ASN A 45 -13.48 5.21 -4.48
C ASN A 45 -12.43 4.84 -3.42
N ASP A 46 -12.30 3.55 -3.05
CA ASP A 46 -11.23 3.09 -2.16
C ASP A 46 -9.84 3.26 -2.80
N GLN A 47 -9.75 3.11 -4.12
CA GLN A 47 -8.52 3.38 -4.87
C GLN A 47 -8.14 4.85 -4.77
N ALA A 48 -9.09 5.76 -5.02
CA ALA A 48 -8.86 7.19 -4.90
C ALA A 48 -8.49 7.59 -3.46
N GLU A 49 -9.17 7.03 -2.44
CA GLU A 49 -8.79 7.21 -1.03
C GLU A 49 -7.33 6.82 -0.78
N THR A 50 -6.93 5.66 -1.30
CA THR A 50 -5.58 5.12 -1.10
C THR A 50 -4.52 5.99 -1.76
N VAL A 51 -4.75 6.44 -2.99
CA VAL A 51 -3.83 7.34 -3.73
C VAL A 51 -3.67 8.66 -2.98
N LEU A 52 -4.77 9.30 -2.58
CA LEU A 52 -4.73 10.59 -1.86
C LEU A 52 -4.06 10.45 -0.49
N LEU A 53 -4.34 9.36 0.23
CA LEU A 53 -3.70 9.10 1.52
C LEU A 53 -2.19 8.94 1.36
N ASN A 54 -1.75 8.19 0.36
CA ASN A 54 -0.35 7.98 0.05
C ASN A 54 0.32 9.29 -0.41
N LEU A 55 -0.35 10.08 -1.24
CA LEU A 55 0.13 11.39 -1.67
C LEU A 55 0.36 12.34 -0.47
N LYS A 56 -0.59 12.39 0.47
CA LYS A 56 -0.47 13.19 1.72
C LYS A 56 0.71 12.74 2.60
N ARG A 57 1.09 11.48 2.52
CA ARG A 57 2.25 10.91 3.24
C ARG A 57 3.57 11.09 2.49
N GLY A 58 3.56 11.73 1.33
CA GLY A 58 4.76 11.92 0.50
C GLY A 58 5.25 10.64 -0.17
N ALA A 59 4.35 9.74 -0.52
CA ALA A 59 4.71 8.49 -1.16
C ALA A 59 5.35 8.69 -2.53
N GLY A 60 6.33 7.83 -2.86
CA GLY A 60 6.93 7.73 -4.19
C GLY A 60 6.02 7.02 -5.20
N LEU A 61 6.60 6.66 -6.37
CA LEU A 61 5.86 6.05 -7.48
C LEU A 61 5.03 4.82 -7.08
N ARG A 62 5.60 3.90 -6.27
CA ARG A 62 4.87 2.71 -5.81
C ARG A 62 3.67 3.04 -4.94
N GLY A 63 3.76 4.08 -4.11
CA GLY A 63 2.63 4.54 -3.30
C GLY A 63 1.50 5.11 -4.15
N LEU A 64 1.82 5.76 -5.26
CA LEU A 64 0.84 6.26 -6.23
C LEU A 64 0.17 5.15 -7.05
N CYS A 65 0.76 3.96 -7.10
CA CYS A 65 0.12 2.78 -7.70
C CYS A 65 -1.17 2.35 -6.97
N GLY A 66 -1.42 2.86 -5.77
CA GLY A 66 -2.59 2.48 -4.99
C GLY A 66 -2.68 0.97 -4.74
N MET A 67 -3.89 0.43 -4.83
CA MET A 67 -4.14 -1.01 -4.70
C MET A 67 -4.06 -1.69 -6.06
N ARG A 68 -3.38 -2.84 -6.13
CA ARG A 68 -3.38 -3.67 -7.35
C ARG A 68 -4.62 -4.55 -7.41
N PRO A 69 -5.13 -4.89 -8.62
CA PRO A 69 -6.25 -5.85 -8.79
C PRO A 69 -5.97 -7.22 -8.16
N LYS A 70 -4.69 -7.62 -8.17
CA LYS A 70 -4.19 -8.82 -7.49
C LYS A 70 -2.93 -8.45 -6.70
N SER A 71 -2.83 -8.93 -5.48
CA SER A 71 -1.67 -8.74 -4.61
C SER A 71 -1.45 -9.96 -3.72
N ASP A 72 -0.28 -10.04 -3.13
CA ASP A 72 -0.02 -11.01 -2.07
C ASP A 72 -0.96 -10.75 -0.88
N ASN A 73 -1.16 -11.79 -0.07
CA ASN A 73 -1.93 -11.66 1.16
C ASN A 73 -1.10 -10.89 2.20
N PRO A 74 -1.62 -9.80 2.77
CA PRO A 74 -0.93 -9.04 3.83
C PRO A 74 -0.56 -9.87 5.07
N ALA A 75 -1.29 -10.95 5.35
CA ALA A 75 -0.99 -11.88 6.43
C ALA A 75 0.06 -12.94 6.04
N GLY A 76 0.61 -12.88 4.82
CA GLY A 76 1.49 -13.90 4.27
C GLY A 76 0.73 -15.10 3.68
N GLY A 77 1.50 -16.09 3.20
CA GLY A 77 0.95 -17.28 2.56
C GLY A 77 0.83 -17.17 1.04
N VAL A 78 0.44 -18.29 0.40
CA VAL A 78 0.43 -18.43 -1.07
C VAL A 78 -0.89 -18.03 -1.73
N ILE A 79 -1.97 -17.83 -0.94
CA ILE A 79 -3.31 -17.52 -1.47
C ILE A 79 -3.41 -16.01 -1.70
N PRO A 80 -3.52 -15.54 -2.95
CA PRO A 80 -3.53 -14.12 -3.27
C PRO A 80 -4.86 -13.45 -2.90
N VAL A 81 -4.78 -12.13 -2.69
CA VAL A 81 -5.96 -11.25 -2.58
C VAL A 81 -6.29 -10.67 -3.95
N ILE A 82 -7.55 -10.76 -4.36
CA ILE A 82 -8.07 -10.16 -5.59
C ILE A 82 -9.13 -9.10 -5.28
N ARG A 83 -9.26 -8.10 -6.16
CA ARG A 83 -10.18 -6.96 -6.01
C ARG A 83 -11.04 -6.81 -7.26
N PRO A 84 -12.07 -7.66 -7.45
CA PRO A 84 -12.86 -7.67 -8.68
C PRO A 84 -13.61 -6.36 -8.94
N LEU A 85 -13.97 -5.63 -7.88
CA LEU A 85 -14.75 -4.39 -7.97
C LEU A 85 -13.89 -3.13 -8.13
N LEU A 86 -12.56 -3.25 -8.24
CA LEU A 86 -11.67 -2.09 -8.32
C LEU A 86 -11.89 -1.24 -9.59
N CYS A 87 -12.50 -1.82 -10.62
CA CYS A 87 -12.84 -1.16 -11.89
C CYS A 87 -14.21 -0.43 -11.86
N THR A 88 -14.92 -0.41 -10.74
CA THR A 88 -16.27 0.18 -10.65
C THR A 88 -16.40 1.14 -9.48
N THR A 89 -17.29 2.12 -9.60
CA THR A 89 -17.57 3.11 -8.56
C THR A 89 -18.55 2.58 -7.52
N ARG A 90 -18.50 3.17 -6.32
CA ARG A 90 -19.47 2.90 -5.25
C ARG A 90 -20.91 3.15 -5.73
N ASP A 91 -21.14 4.28 -6.40
CA ASP A 91 -22.46 4.66 -6.90
C ASP A 91 -23.03 3.61 -7.86
N TYR A 92 -22.21 3.03 -8.73
CA TYR A 92 -22.64 1.96 -9.63
C TYR A 92 -23.02 0.70 -8.86
N ILE A 93 -22.25 0.34 -7.83
CA ILE A 93 -22.54 -0.84 -6.98
C ILE A 93 -23.87 -0.62 -6.24
N GLU A 94 -24.09 0.56 -5.66
CA GLU A 94 -25.32 0.88 -4.96
C GLU A 94 -26.53 0.92 -5.91
N HIS A 95 -26.36 1.51 -7.10
CA HIS A 95 -27.39 1.48 -8.15
C HIS A 95 -27.73 0.02 -8.54
N TYR A 96 -26.73 -0.80 -8.79
CA TYR A 96 -26.93 -2.21 -9.12
C TYR A 96 -27.70 -2.95 -8.01
N LEU A 97 -27.32 -2.78 -6.76
CA LEU A 97 -28.01 -3.42 -5.63
C LEU A 97 -29.44 -2.91 -5.48
N ARG A 98 -29.64 -1.59 -5.49
CA ARG A 98 -30.96 -0.94 -5.26
C ARG A 98 -31.91 -1.18 -6.41
N ASP A 99 -31.48 -0.88 -7.64
CA ASP A 99 -32.39 -0.71 -8.77
C ASP A 99 -32.52 -1.98 -9.61
N ILE A 100 -31.44 -2.80 -9.69
CA ILE A 100 -31.43 -4.02 -10.48
C ILE A 100 -31.73 -5.24 -9.61
N ARG A 101 -31.06 -5.38 -8.48
CA ARG A 101 -31.17 -6.58 -7.62
C ARG A 101 -32.24 -6.43 -6.52
N LYS A 102 -32.70 -5.21 -6.22
CA LYS A 102 -33.65 -4.90 -5.14
C LYS A 102 -33.20 -5.41 -3.77
N LEU A 103 -31.90 -5.32 -3.50
CA LEU A 103 -31.27 -5.74 -2.26
C LEU A 103 -30.94 -4.54 -1.39
N ALA A 104 -31.12 -4.67 -0.09
CA ALA A 104 -30.65 -3.70 0.90
C ALA A 104 -29.18 -4.00 1.29
N TRP A 105 -28.49 -2.97 1.77
CA TRP A 105 -27.17 -3.08 2.39
C TRP A 105 -27.14 -2.32 3.71
N VAL A 106 -26.12 -2.56 4.50
CA VAL A 106 -25.91 -1.88 5.78
C VAL A 106 -24.74 -0.93 5.67
N ASP A 107 -24.94 0.31 6.11
CA ASP A 107 -23.87 1.28 6.24
C ASP A 107 -23.18 1.12 7.61
N ASP A 108 -21.85 1.09 7.60
CA ASP A 108 -21.04 1.01 8.81
C ASP A 108 -20.99 2.39 9.49
N SER A 109 -21.50 2.49 10.71
CA SER A 109 -21.56 3.72 11.51
C SER A 109 -20.17 4.29 11.85
N THR A 110 -19.12 3.48 11.85
CA THR A 110 -17.74 3.93 12.13
C THR A 110 -17.11 4.75 10.99
N ASN A 111 -17.73 4.78 9.82
CA ASN A 111 -17.26 5.57 8.67
C ASN A 111 -17.26 7.09 8.90
N THR A 112 -17.92 7.58 9.92
CA THR A 112 -18.05 9.01 10.23
C THR A 112 -16.96 9.57 11.14
N ASP A 113 -16.13 8.71 11.76
CA ASP A 113 -15.05 9.16 12.63
C ASP A 113 -13.86 9.72 11.83
N THR A 114 -13.79 11.06 11.73
CA THR A 114 -12.76 11.78 10.98
C THR A 114 -11.39 11.82 11.69
N ALA A 115 -11.26 11.36 12.92
CA ALA A 115 -9.97 11.20 13.59
C ALA A 115 -9.11 10.12 12.90
N ILE A 116 -9.75 9.19 12.20
CA ILE A 116 -9.09 8.20 11.36
C ILE A 116 -8.68 8.85 10.04
N ALA A 117 -7.39 8.86 9.73
CA ALA A 117 -6.82 9.53 8.54
C ALA A 117 -7.52 9.13 7.22
N ARG A 118 -7.97 7.88 7.11
CA ARG A 118 -8.71 7.39 5.94
C ARG A 118 -10.11 8.00 5.85
N ASN A 119 -10.81 8.14 6.96
CA ASN A 119 -12.13 8.75 6.98
C ASN A 119 -12.06 10.25 6.68
N ALA A 120 -10.98 10.94 7.11
CA ALA A 120 -10.74 12.34 6.74
C ALA A 120 -10.54 12.50 5.21
N VAL A 121 -9.82 11.57 4.57
CA VAL A 121 -9.70 11.57 3.09
C VAL A 121 -11.04 11.23 2.44
N ARG A 122 -11.81 10.31 2.97
CA ARG A 122 -13.17 9.97 2.50
C ARG A 122 -14.10 11.18 2.56
N ALA A 123 -14.10 11.89 3.69
CA ALA A 123 -14.88 13.13 3.81
C ALA A 123 -14.44 14.21 2.81
N GLN A 124 -13.15 14.33 2.51
CA GLN A 124 -12.65 15.21 1.46
C GLN A 124 -13.16 14.77 0.07
N LEU A 125 -13.18 13.47 -0.23
CA LEU A 125 -13.64 12.93 -1.52
C LEU A 125 -15.13 13.16 -1.79
N THR A 126 -15.95 13.44 -0.78
CA THR A 126 -17.36 13.83 -0.99
C THR A 126 -17.52 15.15 -1.76
N GLN A 127 -16.46 15.97 -1.80
CA GLN A 127 -16.43 17.23 -2.54
C GLN A 127 -16.00 17.06 -4.01
N TYR A 128 -15.53 15.87 -4.38
CA TYR A 128 -15.07 15.55 -5.73
C TYR A 128 -16.23 15.03 -6.57
N THR A 129 -16.22 15.40 -7.83
CA THR A 129 -17.14 14.83 -8.82
C THR A 129 -16.77 13.35 -9.10
N LYS A 130 -17.74 12.63 -9.65
CA LYS A 130 -17.50 11.25 -10.08
C LYS A 130 -16.31 11.15 -11.05
N ALA A 131 -16.22 12.07 -12.02
CA ALA A 131 -15.13 12.08 -12.99
C ALA A 131 -13.76 12.30 -12.33
N GLU A 132 -13.66 13.16 -11.32
CA GLU A 132 -12.42 13.38 -10.59
C GLU A 132 -11.98 12.15 -9.81
N ILE A 133 -12.92 11.42 -9.19
CA ILE A 133 -12.65 10.15 -8.51
C ILE A 133 -12.13 9.11 -9.51
N GLU A 134 -12.79 8.99 -10.66
CA GLU A 134 -12.38 8.10 -11.74
C GLU A 134 -10.97 8.45 -12.26
N HIS A 135 -10.66 9.74 -12.44
CA HIS A 135 -9.35 10.20 -12.88
C HIS A 135 -8.24 9.89 -11.85
N ILE A 136 -8.52 10.06 -10.56
CA ILE A 136 -7.57 9.70 -9.49
C ILE A 136 -7.32 8.18 -9.51
N ALA A 137 -8.37 7.38 -9.65
CA ALA A 137 -8.22 5.92 -9.72
C ALA A 137 -7.45 5.48 -10.99
N ALA A 138 -7.73 6.11 -12.14
CA ALA A 138 -7.00 5.86 -13.38
C ALA A 138 -5.51 6.25 -13.28
N THR A 139 -5.18 7.30 -12.52
CA THR A 139 -3.78 7.65 -12.24
C THR A 139 -3.04 6.49 -11.58
N ALA A 140 -3.66 5.80 -10.62
CA ALA A 140 -3.05 4.63 -10.00
C ALA A 140 -2.77 3.51 -11.01
N GLU A 141 -3.68 3.24 -11.93
CA GLU A 141 -3.52 2.23 -12.97
C GLU A 141 -2.37 2.58 -13.93
N HIS A 142 -2.30 3.84 -14.36
CA HIS A 142 -1.19 4.32 -15.18
C HIS A 142 0.16 4.19 -14.46
N MET A 143 0.21 4.54 -13.16
CA MET A 143 1.43 4.39 -12.36
C MET A 143 1.81 2.93 -12.19
N GLN A 144 0.84 2.02 -12.02
CA GLN A 144 1.11 0.56 -11.99
C GLN A 144 1.76 0.10 -13.29
N GLY A 145 1.19 0.47 -14.43
CA GLY A 145 1.76 0.13 -15.75
C GLY A 145 3.17 0.67 -15.92
N TYR A 146 3.43 1.89 -15.47
CA TYR A 146 4.76 2.50 -15.54
C TYR A 146 5.78 1.80 -14.62
N VAL A 147 5.40 1.50 -13.39
CA VAL A 147 6.26 0.75 -12.44
C VAL A 147 6.53 -0.66 -12.95
N ASP A 148 5.52 -1.37 -13.45
CA ASP A 148 5.69 -2.71 -14.03
C ASP A 148 6.61 -2.70 -15.26
N TRP A 149 6.54 -1.64 -16.07
CA TRP A 149 7.43 -1.45 -17.20
C TRP A 149 8.88 -1.20 -16.75
N LEU A 150 9.08 -0.37 -15.71
CA LEU A 150 10.40 -0.13 -15.11
C LEU A 150 11.00 -1.41 -14.51
N GLU A 151 10.19 -2.17 -13.76
CA GLU A 151 10.65 -3.38 -13.06
C GLU A 151 11.03 -4.52 -14.01
N LYS A 152 10.40 -4.58 -15.20
CA LYS A 152 10.73 -5.57 -16.24
C LYS A 152 12.01 -5.24 -17.02
N ARG A 153 12.55 -4.03 -16.87
CA ARG A 153 13.76 -3.58 -17.57
C ARG A 153 14.90 -3.51 -16.58
N ASP A 154 15.94 -4.26 -16.88
CA ASP A 154 17.25 -4.11 -16.20
C ASP A 154 17.97 -2.87 -16.75
N THR A 155 17.43 -1.69 -16.44
CA THR A 155 17.98 -0.41 -16.85
C THR A 155 18.52 0.35 -15.64
N PRO A 156 19.56 1.20 -15.82
CA PRO A 156 20.07 2.05 -14.75
C PRO A 156 18.97 2.90 -14.09
N ALA A 157 17.98 3.37 -14.88
CA ALA A 157 16.84 4.14 -14.38
C ALA A 157 15.93 3.31 -13.45
N ALA A 158 15.62 2.06 -13.80
CA ALA A 158 14.84 1.17 -12.96
C ALA A 158 15.55 0.84 -11.65
N GLY A 159 16.84 0.55 -11.72
CA GLY A 159 17.68 0.34 -10.55
C GLY A 159 17.74 1.56 -9.63
N LYS A 160 17.82 2.76 -10.22
CA LYS A 160 17.78 4.03 -9.49
C LYS A 160 16.46 4.20 -8.73
N VAL A 161 15.32 4.03 -9.39
CA VAL A 161 13.99 4.18 -8.77
C VAL A 161 13.83 3.21 -7.60
N LYS A 162 14.18 1.93 -7.80
CA LYS A 162 14.10 0.91 -6.75
C LYS A 162 14.98 1.28 -5.55
N LEU A 163 16.24 1.64 -5.79
CA LEU A 163 17.16 2.04 -4.73
C LEU A 163 16.64 3.25 -3.93
N PHE A 164 16.07 4.26 -4.61
CA PHE A 164 15.52 5.44 -3.97
C PHE A 164 14.32 5.10 -3.08
N GLU A 165 13.45 4.20 -3.53
CA GLU A 165 12.31 3.74 -2.74
C GLU A 165 12.75 2.93 -1.52
N ASP A 166 13.69 2.00 -1.70
CA ASP A 166 14.24 1.20 -0.61
C ASP A 166 14.89 2.10 0.46
N LEU A 167 15.73 3.06 0.06
CA LEU A 167 16.38 3.98 0.99
C LEU A 167 15.39 4.91 1.71
N ARG A 168 14.36 5.39 1.02
CA ARG A 168 13.31 6.23 1.63
C ARG A 168 12.46 5.45 2.63
N ALA A 169 12.18 4.17 2.37
CA ALA A 169 11.46 3.29 3.30
C ALA A 169 12.17 3.20 4.66
N TYR A 170 13.48 3.31 4.67
CA TYR A 170 14.31 3.31 5.89
C TYR A 170 14.72 4.72 6.36
N HIS A 171 14.03 5.76 5.87
CA HIS A 171 14.21 7.16 6.27
C HIS A 171 15.62 7.76 6.09
N PHE A 172 16.35 7.32 5.05
CA PHE A 172 17.64 7.94 4.73
C PHE A 172 17.44 9.36 4.20
N PRO A 173 18.07 10.38 4.82
CA PRO A 173 17.85 11.79 4.45
C PRO A 173 18.55 12.20 3.15
N GLU A 174 19.64 11.53 2.76
CA GLU A 174 20.51 11.94 1.66
C GLU A 174 20.60 10.89 0.54
N VAL A 175 19.45 10.45 0.04
CA VAL A 175 19.33 9.36 -0.95
C VAL A 175 20.14 9.64 -2.22
N ASP A 176 20.17 10.91 -2.68
CA ASP A 176 20.95 11.30 -3.87
C ASP A 176 22.47 11.11 -3.65
N LYS A 177 22.97 11.42 -2.48
CA LYS A 177 24.41 11.22 -2.16
C LYS A 177 24.79 9.74 -2.11
N ILE A 178 23.89 8.89 -1.61
CA ILE A 178 24.10 7.43 -1.61
C ILE A 178 24.19 6.93 -3.04
N TYR A 179 23.25 7.37 -3.91
CA TYR A 179 23.27 7.00 -5.32
C TYR A 179 24.51 7.50 -6.05
N ASP A 180 24.91 8.74 -5.83
CA ASP A 180 26.12 9.31 -6.44
C ASP A 180 27.39 8.57 -6.01
N ALA A 181 27.48 8.20 -4.74
CA ALA A 181 28.60 7.41 -4.23
C ALA A 181 28.63 6.00 -4.83
N LEU A 182 27.45 5.38 -5.04
CA LEU A 182 27.32 4.10 -5.72
C LEU A 182 27.79 4.19 -7.18
N CYS A 183 27.37 5.23 -7.92
CA CYS A 183 27.77 5.46 -9.31
C CYS A 183 29.25 5.74 -9.48
N LYS A 184 29.87 6.43 -8.49
CA LYS A 184 31.31 6.70 -8.46
C LYS A 184 32.16 5.50 -8.02
N GLY A 185 31.52 4.39 -7.61
CA GLY A 185 32.23 3.21 -7.14
C GLY A 185 32.92 3.40 -5.78
N GLU A 186 32.44 4.33 -4.95
CA GLU A 186 33.02 4.63 -3.64
C GLU A 186 32.70 3.52 -2.62
N GLY A 187 33.38 2.39 -2.76
CA GLY A 187 33.21 1.24 -1.86
C GLY A 187 33.63 1.55 -0.42
N GLY A 188 32.87 0.97 0.53
CA GLY A 188 33.13 1.15 1.96
C GLY A 188 32.48 2.40 2.58
N LYS A 189 31.87 3.27 1.78
CA LYS A 189 31.18 4.46 2.29
C LYS A 189 29.89 4.05 3.03
N ILE A 190 29.65 4.71 4.18
CA ILE A 190 28.52 4.40 5.06
C ILE A 190 27.67 5.66 5.23
N PHE A 191 26.36 5.49 5.14
CA PHE A 191 25.34 6.52 5.38
C PHE A 191 24.40 6.03 6.47
N TYR A 192 23.88 6.94 7.27
CA TYR A 192 23.03 6.61 8.40
C TYR A 192 21.62 7.19 8.23
N SER A 193 20.64 6.44 8.67
CA SER A 193 19.27 6.87 8.96
C SER A 193 19.00 6.71 10.46
N PRO A 194 17.86 7.15 10.99
CA PRO A 194 17.54 6.96 12.40
C PRO A 194 17.53 5.50 12.88
N THR A 195 17.30 4.55 11.98
CA THR A 195 17.11 3.14 12.32
C THR A 195 18.08 2.19 11.61
N HIS A 196 18.71 2.63 10.50
CA HIS A 196 19.52 1.77 9.65
C HIS A 196 20.80 2.47 9.19
N LYS A 197 21.76 1.69 8.71
CA LYS A 197 22.93 2.15 7.96
C LYS A 197 22.94 1.56 6.55
N ALA A 198 23.30 2.35 5.55
CA ALA A 198 23.51 1.93 4.18
C ALA A 198 25.00 1.90 3.87
N VAL A 199 25.51 0.74 3.46
CA VAL A 199 26.94 0.52 3.17
C VAL A 199 27.10 0.16 1.70
N ILE A 200 28.00 0.85 1.00
CA ILE A 200 28.34 0.52 -0.39
C ILE A 200 29.39 -0.58 -0.40
N ARG A 201 29.03 -1.78 -0.89
CA ARG A 201 29.94 -2.92 -1.02
C ARG A 201 29.78 -3.56 -2.40
N LYS A 202 30.90 -3.77 -3.10
CA LYS A 202 30.96 -4.46 -4.41
C LYS A 202 29.93 -3.91 -5.43
N GLY A 203 29.78 -2.58 -5.50
CA GLY A 203 28.85 -1.93 -6.42
C GLY A 203 27.37 -2.10 -6.08
N LYS A 204 27.05 -2.42 -4.82
CA LYS A 204 25.68 -2.53 -4.30
C LYS A 204 25.55 -1.76 -3.00
N VAL A 205 24.35 -1.27 -2.71
CA VAL A 205 23.98 -0.72 -1.42
C VAL A 205 23.40 -1.85 -0.56
N MET A 206 24.00 -2.07 0.61
CA MET A 206 23.51 -2.98 1.64
C MET A 206 22.91 -2.16 2.75
N ILE A 207 21.65 -2.44 3.12
CA ILE A 207 20.96 -1.78 4.24
C ILE A 207 21.01 -2.75 5.43
N GLU A 208 21.52 -2.28 6.55
CA GLU A 208 21.71 -3.06 7.77
C GLU A 208 21.08 -2.28 8.93
N ASP A 209 20.45 -2.97 9.88
CA ASP A 209 19.94 -2.37 11.11
C ASP A 209 21.10 -1.72 11.89
N LEU A 210 20.81 -0.61 12.58
CA LEU A 210 21.70 -0.13 13.61
C LEU A 210 21.54 -1.09 14.81
N GLU A 211 22.60 -1.84 15.16
CA GLU A 211 22.62 -2.62 16.39
C GLU A 211 22.35 -1.64 17.55
N GLU A 212 21.37 -1.96 18.38
CA GLU A 212 21.16 -1.27 19.65
C GLU A 212 22.48 -1.45 20.44
N THR A 213 23.24 -0.37 20.54
CA THR A 213 24.39 -0.34 21.43
C THR A 213 23.83 -0.40 22.85
N GLU A 214 24.02 -1.53 23.55
CA GLU A 214 23.77 -1.71 24.97
C GLU A 214 24.52 -0.65 25.82
#